data_7cf9dcfa3ef8c1bd634d0c7673228472
#
_entry.id   7cf9dcfa3ef8c1bd634d0c7673228472
#
_cell.length_a   1.000
_cell.length_b   1.000
_cell.length_c   1.000
_cell.angle_alpha   90.00
_cell.angle_beta   90.00
_cell.angle_gamma   90.00
#
_symmetry.space_group_name_H-M   'P 1'
#
loop_
_entity.id
_entity.type
_entity.pdbx_description
1 polymer ?
#
loop_
_entity_poly.entity_id
_entity_poly.type
_entity_poly.pdbx_seq_one_letter_code
_entity_poly.pdbx_strand_id
1 'polypeptide(L)'
;MALVIHYKAGQYLPITENWLYNQLINVPAFEAEVYCQGTQNLDVFPISRLRSFGAGRMTSGRGFLNKLLNETGRNPFLARQLRRDRPDVVHAHFGPSGYFVSGFRRERGFALVTSFYGYDISVLPREKPRWRRRYSRLFERGDLFLVEGPHMRERLIELGCPAEKALVQRLGIPLDEVRYEARRRPEGGEVKVLLAGSFREKKGFPDALEAVGLALGLRPGIELSVTVIGDSDGSKAGEKEKQRILGKIEQYRLQERVRMLGYQPRAAFVEQLYLHDVFLSPSVTASSGDNEGGAPVSIIEAAASGMPVLATTHCDIPGIVIDGTTGYLVPEGDTKSLAERLVSLASDPSARVEMGAQGRKIVEQRFDAREQGVALEAIYRSQIDGSRGRREPAHVERAENPL
;
A
#
# COMPACT_ATOMS: atom_id res chain seq x y z
N MET A 1 -1.60 -4.24 29.14
CA MET A 1 -1.76 -4.54 27.71
C MET A 1 -0.45 -5.08 27.16
N ALA A 2 -0.51 -5.95 26.13
CA ALA A 2 0.70 -6.41 25.47
C ALA A 2 1.28 -5.26 24.62
N LEU A 3 2.61 -5.17 24.55
CA LEU A 3 3.33 -4.11 23.83
C LEU A 3 3.66 -4.55 22.40
N VAL A 4 3.21 -3.79 21.43
CA VAL A 4 3.57 -3.93 20.02
C VAL A 4 4.46 -2.77 19.58
N ILE A 5 5.62 -3.08 19.01
CA ILE A 5 6.49 -2.06 18.42
C ILE A 5 6.34 -2.08 16.91
N HIS A 6 5.86 -0.98 16.34
CA HIS A 6 5.88 -0.74 14.89
C HIS A 6 7.25 -0.21 14.48
N TYR A 7 8.05 -1.04 13.81
CA TYR A 7 9.43 -0.71 13.44
C TYR A 7 9.58 -0.42 11.95
N LYS A 8 10.15 0.73 11.63
CA LYS A 8 10.56 1.09 10.26
C LYS A 8 12.00 1.59 10.24
N ALA A 9 12.86 0.91 9.49
CA ALA A 9 14.27 1.25 9.32
C ALA A 9 14.48 2.45 8.37
N GLY A 10 13.72 3.52 8.54
CA GLY A 10 13.75 4.72 7.69
C GLY A 10 12.89 5.83 8.28
N GLN A 11 12.47 6.75 7.40
CA GLN A 11 11.50 7.80 7.77
C GLN A 11 10.13 7.17 7.97
N TYR A 12 9.45 7.54 9.05
CA TYR A 12 8.10 7.11 9.36
C TYR A 12 7.12 8.21 8.97
N LEU A 13 6.04 7.82 8.30
CA LEU A 13 4.95 8.65 7.83
C LEU A 13 5.30 9.75 6.80
N PRO A 14 5.96 9.40 5.66
CA PRO A 14 5.75 10.20 4.47
C PRO A 14 4.25 10.29 4.15
N ILE A 15 3.79 11.37 3.57
CA ILE A 15 2.36 11.61 3.30
C ILE A 15 1.72 10.50 2.43
N THR A 16 2.54 9.80 1.64
CA THR A 16 2.13 8.67 0.78
C THR A 16 2.04 7.33 1.52
N GLU A 17 2.32 7.28 2.81
CA GLU A 17 2.27 6.07 3.64
C GLU A 17 1.29 6.19 4.82
N ASN A 18 0.20 6.94 4.66
CA ASN A 18 -0.86 7.14 5.67
C ASN A 18 -1.48 5.83 6.19
N TRP A 19 -1.46 4.78 5.36
CA TRP A 19 -1.93 3.44 5.73
C TRP A 19 -1.12 2.80 6.88
N LEU A 20 0.14 3.20 7.09
CA LEU A 20 0.90 2.78 8.28
C LEU A 20 0.29 3.37 9.56
N TYR A 21 -0.15 4.64 9.49
CA TYR A 21 -0.82 5.28 10.60
C TYR A 21 -2.16 4.62 10.91
N ASN A 22 -2.93 4.28 9.89
CA ASN A 22 -4.19 3.56 10.06
C ASN A 22 -4.00 2.20 10.76
N GLN A 23 -2.94 1.45 10.44
CA GLN A 23 -2.63 0.20 11.14
C GLN A 23 -2.24 0.45 12.62
N LEU A 24 -1.52 1.53 12.91
CA LEU A 24 -1.10 1.88 14.26
C LEU A 24 -2.27 2.22 15.18
N ILE A 25 -3.22 3.05 14.71
CA ILE A 25 -4.30 3.59 15.55
C ILE A 25 -5.49 2.64 15.70
N ASN A 26 -5.62 1.63 14.82
CA ASN A 26 -6.74 0.70 14.83
C ASN A 26 -6.42 -0.64 15.53
N VAL A 27 -5.48 -0.65 16.48
CA VAL A 27 -5.16 -1.82 17.33
C VAL A 27 -5.29 -1.46 18.83
N PRO A 28 -6.46 -1.00 19.28
CA PRO A 28 -6.64 -0.44 20.63
C PRO A 28 -6.44 -1.47 21.75
N ALA A 29 -6.50 -2.77 21.49
CA ALA A 29 -6.26 -3.82 22.48
C ALA A 29 -4.77 -3.97 22.82
N PHE A 30 -3.89 -3.27 22.13
CA PHE A 30 -2.44 -3.29 22.32
C PHE A 30 -1.89 -1.91 22.69
N GLU A 31 -0.80 -1.91 23.44
CA GLU A 31 0.00 -0.72 23.64
C GLU A 31 0.97 -0.61 22.45
N ALA A 32 0.73 0.37 21.55
CA ALA A 32 1.52 0.53 20.34
C ALA A 32 2.58 1.63 20.51
N GLU A 33 3.82 1.33 20.13
CA GLU A 33 4.93 2.28 20.09
C GLU A 33 5.65 2.22 18.73
N VAL A 34 6.10 3.38 18.21
CA VAL A 34 6.78 3.47 16.93
C VAL A 34 8.29 3.60 17.14
N TYR A 35 9.06 2.75 16.46
CA TYR A 35 10.50 2.83 16.35
C TYR A 35 10.93 3.14 14.92
N CYS A 36 11.64 4.23 14.68
CA CYS A 36 12.06 4.64 13.36
C CYS A 36 13.39 5.42 13.37
N GLN A 37 13.93 5.72 12.18
CA GLN A 37 15.11 6.60 12.08
C GLN A 37 14.75 8.08 12.15
N GLY A 38 13.56 8.47 11.68
CA GLY A 38 13.05 9.82 11.71
C GLY A 38 11.57 9.83 11.36
N THR A 39 10.94 10.97 11.52
CA THR A 39 9.51 11.16 11.27
C THR A 39 9.25 12.32 10.34
N GLN A 40 8.07 12.27 9.69
CA GLN A 40 7.53 13.35 8.87
C GLN A 40 6.05 13.50 9.20
N ASN A 41 5.49 14.69 8.99
CA ASN A 41 4.06 14.96 9.08
C ASN A 41 3.41 14.55 10.42
N LEU A 42 4.08 14.76 11.56
CA LEU A 42 3.53 14.45 12.88
C LEU A 42 2.38 15.39 13.29
N ASP A 43 2.26 16.52 12.63
CA ASP A 43 1.13 17.46 12.71
C ASP A 43 -0.15 16.88 12.07
N VAL A 44 0.00 16.07 11.03
CA VAL A 44 -1.09 15.36 10.35
C VAL A 44 -1.35 13.99 10.99
N PHE A 45 -0.29 13.31 11.43
CA PHE A 45 -0.31 11.96 11.99
C PHE A 45 0.25 11.95 13.41
N PRO A 46 -0.49 12.40 14.42
CA PRO A 46 -0.01 12.50 15.80
C PRO A 46 0.26 11.11 16.39
N ILE A 47 1.46 10.92 16.97
CA ILE A 47 1.88 9.68 17.61
C ILE A 47 2.28 9.99 19.05
N SER A 48 1.62 9.36 20.02
CA SER A 48 1.86 9.56 21.45
C SER A 48 3.15 8.88 21.93
N ARG A 49 3.50 7.73 21.36
CA ARG A 49 4.67 6.93 21.74
C ARG A 49 5.57 6.69 20.55
N LEU A 50 6.68 7.41 20.52
CA LEU A 50 7.62 7.42 19.41
C LEU A 50 9.05 7.43 19.89
N ARG A 51 9.89 6.58 19.29
CA ARG A 51 11.35 6.61 19.45
C ARG A 51 12.05 6.75 18.10
N SER A 52 12.66 7.89 17.90
CA SER A 52 13.52 8.10 16.74
C SER A 52 14.98 7.84 17.09
N PHE A 53 15.64 6.96 16.33
CA PHE A 53 17.07 6.60 16.51
C PHE A 53 18.00 7.45 15.66
N GLY A 54 17.47 8.28 14.76
CA GLY A 54 18.21 9.15 13.86
C GLY A 54 17.85 10.60 14.06
N ALA A 55 18.22 11.21 15.19
CA ALA A 55 18.10 12.66 15.34
C ALA A 55 19.13 13.33 14.41
N GLY A 56 18.71 13.69 13.19
CA GLY A 56 19.51 14.46 12.25
C GLY A 56 19.38 14.03 10.80
N ARG A 57 19.55 14.98 9.88
CA ARG A 57 19.62 14.73 8.43
C ARG A 57 20.62 13.60 8.15
N MET A 58 20.38 12.78 7.11
CA MET A 58 21.29 11.70 6.66
C MET A 58 22.75 12.17 6.43
N THR A 59 23.00 13.45 6.43
CA THR A 59 24.31 14.11 6.35
C THR A 59 25.06 14.16 7.69
N SER A 60 24.44 13.78 8.83
CA SER A 60 25.13 13.71 10.12
C SER A 60 25.86 12.35 10.25
N GLY A 61 27.06 12.37 10.83
CA GLY A 61 27.84 11.14 11.08
C GLY A 61 27.07 10.04 11.84
N ARG A 62 26.10 10.43 12.70
CA ARG A 62 25.19 9.51 13.39
C ARG A 62 24.20 8.82 12.43
N GLY A 63 23.65 9.53 11.44
CA GLY A 63 22.74 8.94 10.45
C GLY A 63 23.45 7.91 9.58
N PHE A 64 24.68 8.19 9.15
CA PHE A 64 25.51 7.25 8.39
C PHE A 64 25.87 6.01 9.22
N LEU A 65 26.28 6.20 10.47
CA LEU A 65 26.61 5.09 11.40
C LEU A 65 25.37 4.20 11.64
N ASN A 66 24.20 4.76 11.90
CA ASN A 66 22.97 4.00 12.08
C ASN A 66 22.60 3.21 10.82
N LYS A 67 22.77 3.79 9.63
CA LYS A 67 22.55 3.06 8.37
C LYS A 67 23.51 1.88 8.25
N LEU A 68 24.79 2.07 8.51
CA LEU A 68 25.79 1.01 8.46
C LEU A 68 25.49 -0.08 9.49
N LEU A 69 25.15 0.29 10.74
CA LEU A 69 24.79 -0.65 11.80
C LEU A 69 23.52 -1.44 11.48
N ASN A 70 22.50 -0.80 10.89
CA ASN A 70 21.31 -1.51 10.41
C ASN A 70 21.64 -2.49 9.30
N GLU A 71 22.50 -2.11 8.34
CA GLU A 71 22.91 -3.03 7.26
C GLU A 71 23.60 -4.30 7.76
N THR A 72 24.28 -4.23 8.91
CA THR A 72 24.90 -5.41 9.56
C THR A 72 23.90 -6.23 10.38
N GLY A 73 22.68 -5.75 10.62
CA GLY A 73 21.70 -6.36 11.52
C GLY A 73 22.13 -6.35 12.99
N ARG A 74 23.06 -5.46 13.37
CA ARG A 74 23.67 -5.39 14.71
C ARG A 74 23.60 -3.97 15.29
N ASN A 75 22.47 -3.28 15.12
CA ASN A 75 22.29 -1.95 15.68
C ASN A 75 22.21 -2.00 17.22
N PRO A 76 23.23 -1.53 17.98
CA PRO A 76 23.27 -1.62 19.44
C PRO A 76 22.21 -0.73 20.11
N PHE A 77 21.80 0.36 19.47
CA PHE A 77 20.76 1.25 19.99
C PHE A 77 19.41 0.55 19.95
N LEU A 78 19.07 -0.08 18.81
CA LEU A 78 17.85 -0.88 18.66
C LEU A 78 17.86 -2.06 19.64
N ALA A 79 19.00 -2.77 19.75
CA ALA A 79 19.17 -3.89 20.68
C ALA A 79 18.94 -3.48 22.15
N ARG A 80 19.52 -2.32 22.56
CA ARG A 80 19.35 -1.79 23.92
C ARG A 80 17.88 -1.44 24.18
N GLN A 81 17.19 -0.82 23.22
CA GLN A 81 15.81 -0.40 23.38
C GLN A 81 14.87 -1.60 23.47
N LEU A 82 15.00 -2.59 22.58
CA LEU A 82 14.24 -3.84 22.62
C LEU A 82 14.47 -4.61 23.93
N ARG A 83 15.68 -4.51 24.53
CA ARG A 83 15.97 -5.12 25.82
C ARG A 83 15.25 -4.41 26.97
N ARG A 84 15.16 -3.08 26.91
CA ARG A 84 14.54 -2.26 27.93
C ARG A 84 13.02 -2.43 27.91
N ASP A 85 12.41 -2.32 26.74
CA ASP A 85 10.96 -2.21 26.59
C ASP A 85 10.27 -3.59 26.49
N ARG A 86 11.02 -4.66 26.18
CA ARG A 86 10.59 -6.06 26.16
C ARG A 86 9.25 -6.27 25.45
N PRO A 87 9.13 -5.90 24.15
CA PRO A 87 7.86 -6.03 23.43
C PRO A 87 7.41 -7.48 23.35
N ASP A 88 6.10 -7.69 23.28
CA ASP A 88 5.51 -8.99 22.96
C ASP A 88 5.58 -9.24 21.45
N VAL A 89 5.36 -8.19 20.63
CA VAL A 89 5.42 -8.25 19.18
C VAL A 89 6.30 -7.11 18.64
N VAL A 90 7.11 -7.40 17.64
CA VAL A 90 7.68 -6.37 16.76
C VAL A 90 7.07 -6.54 15.38
N HIS A 91 6.28 -5.56 14.96
CA HIS A 91 5.74 -5.46 13.61
C HIS A 91 6.66 -4.59 12.76
N ALA A 92 7.47 -5.21 11.94
CA ALA A 92 8.41 -4.54 11.05
C ALA A 92 7.73 -4.18 9.72
N HIS A 93 7.75 -2.91 9.36
CA HIS A 93 7.24 -2.44 8.09
C HIS A 93 8.34 -2.43 7.03
N PHE A 94 8.08 -3.09 5.90
CA PHE A 94 8.99 -3.46 4.81
C PHE A 94 9.99 -4.58 5.15
N GLY A 95 10.25 -5.43 4.18
CA GLY A 95 11.19 -6.56 4.30
C GLY A 95 12.57 -6.19 4.85
N PRO A 96 13.19 -5.05 4.43
CA PRO A 96 14.43 -4.57 5.03
C PRO A 96 14.37 -4.33 6.55
N SER A 97 13.27 -3.74 7.03
CA SER A 97 13.09 -3.52 8.48
C SER A 97 13.00 -4.86 9.23
N GLY A 98 12.22 -5.81 8.67
CA GLY A 98 12.14 -7.17 9.21
C GLY A 98 13.50 -7.85 9.29
N TYR A 99 14.29 -7.78 8.22
CA TYR A 99 15.64 -8.34 8.21
C TYR A 99 16.54 -7.73 9.31
N PHE A 100 16.53 -6.40 9.46
CA PHE A 100 17.39 -5.74 10.43
C PHE A 100 17.03 -6.10 11.88
N VAL A 101 15.76 -6.26 12.19
CA VAL A 101 15.32 -6.60 13.54
C VAL A 101 15.36 -8.10 13.82
N SER A 102 15.34 -8.96 12.81
CA SER A 102 15.31 -10.42 12.94
C SER A 102 16.51 -10.99 13.70
N GLY A 103 17.66 -10.30 13.64
CA GLY A 103 18.87 -10.68 14.37
C GLY A 103 18.71 -10.66 15.89
N PHE A 104 17.78 -9.86 16.42
CA PHE A 104 17.56 -9.71 17.87
C PHE A 104 16.47 -10.63 18.43
N ARG A 105 15.67 -11.30 17.58
CA ARG A 105 14.50 -12.07 17.99
C ARG A 105 14.83 -13.19 18.99
N ARG A 106 15.83 -14.03 18.68
CA ARG A 106 16.21 -15.18 19.53
C ARG A 106 16.62 -14.76 20.94
N GLU A 107 17.32 -13.63 21.08
CA GLU A 107 17.82 -13.14 22.36
C GLU A 107 16.75 -12.41 23.18
N ARG A 108 15.69 -11.91 22.54
CA ARG A 108 14.70 -11.01 23.14
C ARG A 108 13.32 -11.63 23.32
N GLY A 109 13.04 -12.70 22.58
CA GLY A 109 11.83 -13.51 22.75
C GLY A 109 10.52 -12.83 22.37
N PHE A 110 10.53 -11.82 21.48
CA PHE A 110 9.31 -11.25 20.88
C PHE A 110 8.87 -12.04 19.65
N ALA A 111 7.59 -11.94 19.29
CA ALA A 111 7.10 -12.40 17.99
C ALA A 111 7.45 -11.38 16.91
N LEU A 112 8.02 -11.83 15.79
CA LEU A 112 8.37 -10.96 14.66
C LEU A 112 7.39 -11.13 13.51
N VAL A 113 6.56 -10.11 13.32
CA VAL A 113 5.69 -9.94 12.16
C VAL A 113 6.34 -8.96 11.19
N THR A 114 6.34 -9.26 9.90
CA THR A 114 6.91 -8.35 8.88
C THR A 114 5.91 -8.15 7.76
N SER A 115 5.52 -6.90 7.49
CA SER A 115 4.70 -6.55 6.33
C SER A 115 5.55 -6.12 5.14
N PHE A 116 5.13 -6.55 3.94
CA PHE A 116 5.71 -6.20 2.65
C PHE A 116 4.71 -5.36 1.84
N TYR A 117 5.21 -4.40 1.01
CA TYR A 117 4.39 -3.37 0.38
C TYR A 117 4.73 -3.12 -1.10
N GLY A 118 5.16 -4.13 -1.84
CA GLY A 118 5.39 -4.08 -3.28
C GLY A 118 6.85 -3.85 -3.66
N TYR A 119 7.41 -2.65 -3.50
CA TYR A 119 8.81 -2.36 -3.86
C TYR A 119 9.81 -3.37 -3.30
N ASP A 120 9.64 -3.75 -2.07
CA ASP A 120 10.50 -4.69 -1.34
C ASP A 120 10.34 -6.15 -1.79
N ILE A 121 9.26 -6.49 -2.51
CA ILE A 121 9.06 -7.80 -3.14
C ILE A 121 9.49 -7.77 -4.62
N SER A 122 9.09 -6.75 -5.36
CA SER A 122 9.22 -6.70 -6.83
C SER A 122 10.58 -6.16 -7.29
N VAL A 123 11.00 -5.00 -6.80
CA VAL A 123 12.17 -4.25 -7.32
C VAL A 123 13.43 -4.60 -6.54
N LEU A 124 13.37 -4.49 -5.21
CA LEU A 124 14.57 -4.58 -4.36
C LEU A 124 15.36 -5.90 -4.51
N PRO A 125 14.74 -7.09 -4.60
CA PRO A 125 15.46 -8.35 -4.83
C PRO A 125 16.04 -8.50 -6.24
N ARG A 126 15.52 -7.75 -7.21
CA ARG A 126 16.02 -7.72 -8.60
C ARG A 126 17.21 -6.79 -8.73
N GLU A 127 17.08 -5.54 -8.29
CA GLU A 127 18.16 -4.55 -8.36
C GLU A 127 19.34 -4.88 -7.45
N LYS A 128 19.09 -5.53 -6.33
CA LYS A 128 20.10 -5.85 -5.32
C LYS A 128 20.00 -7.33 -4.92
N PRO A 129 20.60 -8.27 -5.68
CA PRO A 129 20.48 -9.72 -5.46
C PRO A 129 20.84 -10.18 -4.05
N ARG A 130 21.66 -9.41 -3.31
CA ARG A 130 21.93 -9.66 -1.90
C ARG A 130 20.67 -9.76 -1.03
N TRP A 131 19.56 -9.09 -1.44
CA TRP A 131 18.30 -9.11 -0.69
C TRP A 131 17.61 -10.48 -0.77
N ARG A 132 17.78 -11.25 -1.83
CA ARG A 132 17.27 -12.63 -1.88
C ARG A 132 17.84 -13.48 -0.74
N ARG A 133 19.16 -13.41 -0.51
CA ARG A 133 19.83 -14.11 0.62
C ARG A 133 19.42 -13.55 1.98
N ARG A 134 19.20 -12.24 2.07
CA ARG A 134 18.73 -11.60 3.30
C ARG A 134 17.30 -12.02 3.64
N TYR A 135 16.45 -12.14 2.62
CA TYR A 135 15.08 -12.60 2.80
C TYR A 135 15.01 -14.07 3.19
N SER A 136 15.82 -14.96 2.62
CA SER A 136 15.90 -16.34 3.11
C SER A 136 16.18 -16.39 4.63
N ARG A 137 17.13 -15.60 5.12
CA ARG A 137 17.43 -15.50 6.57
C ARG A 137 16.28 -14.87 7.37
N LEU A 138 15.57 -13.91 6.78
CA LEU A 138 14.40 -13.29 7.42
C LEU A 138 13.27 -14.33 7.54
N PHE A 139 13.00 -15.10 6.48
CA PHE A 139 11.97 -16.14 6.47
C PHE A 139 12.24 -17.29 7.45
N GLU A 140 13.50 -17.63 7.65
CA GLU A 140 13.93 -18.57 8.70
C GLU A 140 13.67 -18.05 10.11
N ARG A 141 13.92 -16.75 10.35
CA ARG A 141 13.92 -16.14 11.69
C ARG A 141 12.58 -15.50 12.08
N GLY A 142 11.83 -14.98 11.13
CA GLY A 142 10.54 -14.34 11.37
C GLY A 142 9.42 -15.35 11.62
N ASP A 143 8.39 -14.92 12.29
CA ASP A 143 7.24 -15.76 12.63
C ASP A 143 6.17 -15.69 11.58
N LEU A 144 5.84 -14.48 11.09
CA LEU A 144 4.77 -14.25 10.13
C LEU A 144 5.12 -13.11 9.18
N PHE A 145 4.65 -13.22 7.94
CA PHE A 145 4.86 -12.24 6.88
C PHE A 145 3.52 -11.83 6.29
N LEU A 146 3.23 -10.53 6.37
CA LEU A 146 1.97 -9.95 5.92
C LEU A 146 2.15 -9.30 4.55
N VAL A 147 1.16 -9.46 3.70
CA VAL A 147 1.06 -8.86 2.37
C VAL A 147 -0.36 -8.34 2.13
N GLU A 148 -0.54 -7.41 1.21
CA GLU A 148 -1.80 -6.72 0.99
C GLU A 148 -2.86 -7.56 0.27
N GLY A 149 -2.42 -8.56 -0.54
CA GLY A 149 -3.34 -9.37 -1.32
C GLY A 149 -2.75 -10.71 -1.81
N PRO A 150 -3.58 -11.52 -2.48
CA PRO A 150 -3.20 -12.85 -2.98
C PRO A 150 -2.01 -12.82 -3.95
N HIS A 151 -1.99 -11.88 -4.89
CA HIS A 151 -0.88 -11.73 -5.83
C HIS A 151 0.44 -11.48 -5.11
N MET A 152 0.46 -10.57 -4.16
CA MET A 152 1.66 -10.33 -3.36
C MET A 152 2.06 -11.55 -2.53
N ARG A 153 1.09 -12.34 -2.04
CA ARG A 153 1.36 -13.58 -1.30
C ARG A 153 2.10 -14.59 -2.17
N GLU A 154 1.63 -14.80 -3.39
CA GLU A 154 2.28 -15.70 -4.37
C GLU A 154 3.72 -15.21 -4.66
N ARG A 155 3.90 -13.93 -4.93
CA ARG A 155 5.22 -13.33 -5.16
C ARG A 155 6.17 -13.50 -3.96
N LEU A 156 5.65 -13.40 -2.73
CA LEU A 156 6.46 -13.61 -1.53
C LEU A 156 6.89 -15.08 -1.38
N ILE A 157 5.99 -16.01 -1.71
CA ILE A 157 6.28 -17.45 -1.71
C ILE A 157 7.33 -17.79 -2.79
N GLU A 158 7.23 -17.22 -3.98
CA GLU A 158 8.25 -17.37 -5.04
C GLU A 158 9.63 -16.82 -4.63
N LEU A 159 9.69 -15.86 -3.72
CA LEU A 159 10.94 -15.39 -3.12
C LEU A 159 11.49 -16.33 -2.05
N GLY A 160 10.79 -17.43 -1.75
CA GLY A 160 11.21 -18.49 -0.81
C GLY A 160 10.58 -18.37 0.59
N CYS A 161 9.52 -17.55 0.75
CA CYS A 161 8.76 -17.53 2.00
C CYS A 161 7.95 -18.83 2.14
N PRO A 162 7.98 -19.52 3.29
CA PRO A 162 7.10 -20.63 3.56
C PRO A 162 5.62 -20.21 3.47
N ALA A 163 4.81 -20.97 2.74
CA ALA A 163 3.41 -20.61 2.46
C ALA A 163 2.55 -20.44 3.72
N GLU A 164 2.84 -21.22 4.77
CA GLU A 164 2.19 -21.17 6.08
C GLU A 164 2.56 -19.93 6.90
N LYS A 165 3.66 -19.24 6.54
CA LYS A 165 4.07 -17.98 7.14
C LYS A 165 3.63 -16.74 6.35
N ALA A 166 3.11 -16.90 5.14
CA ALA A 166 2.66 -15.80 4.30
C ALA A 166 1.15 -15.61 4.43
N LEU A 167 0.70 -14.50 5.02
CA LEU A 167 -0.70 -14.21 5.27
C LEU A 167 -1.13 -12.90 4.60
N VAL A 168 -2.33 -12.89 4.04
CA VAL A 168 -2.94 -11.68 3.49
C VAL A 168 -3.57 -10.87 4.62
N GLN A 169 -3.09 -9.64 4.79
CA GLN A 169 -3.62 -8.61 5.67
C GLN A 169 -3.82 -7.34 4.84
N ARG A 170 -5.06 -7.02 4.51
CA ARG A 170 -5.38 -5.89 3.64
C ARG A 170 -5.12 -4.56 4.34
N LEU A 171 -4.81 -3.54 3.55
CA LEU A 171 -4.77 -2.17 4.03
C LEU A 171 -6.21 -1.67 4.20
N GLY A 172 -6.48 -1.05 5.34
CA GLY A 172 -7.77 -0.42 5.59
C GLY A 172 -7.73 1.10 5.39
N ILE A 173 -8.86 1.68 5.03
CA ILE A 173 -9.08 3.13 5.01
C ILE A 173 -10.12 3.54 6.07
N PRO A 174 -10.03 4.76 6.64
CA PRO A 174 -11.04 5.26 7.57
C PRO A 174 -12.32 5.61 6.78
N LEU A 175 -13.35 4.76 6.88
CA LEU A 175 -14.60 4.91 6.12
C LEU A 175 -15.44 6.11 6.55
N ASP A 176 -15.25 6.61 7.76
CA ASP A 176 -15.87 7.84 8.26
C ASP A 176 -15.31 9.12 7.59
N GLU A 177 -14.10 9.07 7.03
CA GLU A 177 -13.53 10.16 6.25
C GLU A 177 -13.97 10.16 4.77
N VAL A 178 -14.51 9.04 4.27
CA VAL A 178 -14.94 8.90 2.88
C VAL A 178 -16.40 8.42 2.84
N ARG A 179 -17.33 9.39 2.76
CA ARG A 179 -18.77 9.11 2.67
C ARG A 179 -19.12 8.47 1.32
N TYR A 180 -20.17 7.69 1.29
CA TYR A 180 -20.77 7.23 0.04
C TYR A 180 -21.63 8.32 -0.59
N GLU A 181 -21.47 8.54 -1.92
CA GLU A 181 -22.32 9.43 -2.71
C GLU A 181 -22.54 8.82 -4.09
N ALA A 182 -23.82 8.60 -4.46
CA ALA A 182 -24.16 8.04 -5.77
C ALA A 182 -23.90 9.05 -6.89
N ARG A 183 -23.28 8.62 -8.00
CA ARG A 183 -22.91 9.47 -9.14
C ARG A 183 -24.08 9.67 -10.10
N ARG A 184 -25.12 10.38 -9.66
CA ARG A 184 -26.37 10.64 -10.40
C ARG A 184 -26.22 11.85 -11.30
N ARG A 185 -25.51 11.72 -12.42
CA ARG A 185 -25.50 12.76 -13.48
C ARG A 185 -26.45 12.42 -14.60
N PRO A 186 -27.05 13.45 -15.26
CA PRO A 186 -27.93 13.23 -16.42
C PRO A 186 -27.21 12.50 -17.55
N GLU A 187 -27.97 11.78 -18.36
CA GLU A 187 -27.50 11.23 -19.64
C GLU A 187 -27.08 12.37 -20.59
N GLY A 188 -25.96 12.20 -21.30
CA GLY A 188 -25.44 13.20 -22.26
C GLY A 188 -24.70 14.37 -21.65
N GLY A 189 -24.55 14.43 -20.31
CA GLY A 189 -23.71 15.44 -19.65
C GLY A 189 -22.22 15.10 -19.70
N GLU A 190 -21.37 16.10 -19.42
CA GLU A 190 -19.92 15.92 -19.26
C GLU A 190 -19.62 14.87 -18.19
N VAL A 191 -18.75 13.90 -18.50
CA VAL A 191 -18.23 12.90 -17.55
C VAL A 191 -16.83 13.29 -17.11
N LYS A 192 -16.67 13.45 -15.80
CA LYS A 192 -15.41 13.88 -15.17
C LYS A 192 -14.62 12.68 -14.70
N VAL A 193 -13.43 12.53 -15.25
CA VAL A 193 -12.50 11.42 -14.95
C VAL A 193 -11.43 11.91 -13.99
N LEU A 194 -11.17 11.16 -12.92
CA LEU A 194 -10.11 11.44 -11.96
C LEU A 194 -8.97 10.43 -12.11
N LEU A 195 -7.74 10.94 -12.21
CA LEU A 195 -6.50 10.19 -12.04
C LEU A 195 -5.76 10.71 -10.81
N ALA A 196 -5.22 9.82 -9.96
CA ALA A 196 -4.46 10.23 -8.79
C ALA A 196 -3.28 9.31 -8.51
N GLY A 197 -2.09 9.90 -8.33
CA GLY A 197 -0.86 9.19 -7.99
C GLY A 197 0.41 9.97 -8.38
N SER A 198 1.55 9.57 -7.84
CA SER A 198 2.86 10.10 -8.28
C SER A 198 3.15 9.70 -9.72
N PHE A 199 3.86 10.55 -10.46
CA PHE A 199 4.24 10.26 -11.83
C PHE A 199 5.35 9.20 -11.88
N ARG A 200 4.90 7.96 -11.92
CA ARG A 200 5.72 6.76 -12.06
C ARG A 200 5.16 5.89 -13.17
N GLU A 201 6.01 5.27 -13.96
CA GLU A 201 5.61 4.43 -15.09
C GLU A 201 4.51 3.43 -14.74
N LYS A 202 4.60 2.81 -13.56
CA LYS A 202 3.62 1.82 -13.08
C LYS A 202 2.19 2.36 -12.91
N LYS A 203 1.99 3.66 -12.84
CA LYS A 203 0.66 4.28 -12.73
C LYS A 203 -0.09 4.36 -14.07
N GLY A 204 0.60 4.17 -15.19
CA GLY A 204 -0.01 4.09 -16.51
C GLY A 204 -0.69 5.38 -16.98
N PHE A 205 -0.33 6.56 -16.46
CA PHE A 205 -1.00 7.82 -16.83
C PHE A 205 -0.92 8.13 -18.32
N PRO A 206 0.18 7.86 -19.04
CA PRO A 206 0.19 7.97 -20.50
C PRO A 206 -0.88 7.11 -21.18
N ASP A 207 -1.12 5.88 -20.70
CA ASP A 207 -2.11 4.96 -21.24
C ASP A 207 -3.55 5.46 -20.95
N ALA A 208 -3.77 6.08 -19.77
CA ALA A 208 -5.03 6.73 -19.43
C ALA A 208 -5.37 7.84 -20.43
N LEU A 209 -4.42 8.73 -20.70
CA LEU A 209 -4.62 9.85 -21.61
C LEU A 209 -4.79 9.42 -23.07
N GLU A 210 -4.07 8.38 -23.49
CA GLU A 210 -4.30 7.72 -24.77
C GLU A 210 -5.73 7.15 -24.86
N ALA A 211 -6.18 6.44 -23.84
CA ALA A 211 -7.54 5.90 -23.79
C ALA A 211 -8.61 7.01 -23.86
N VAL A 212 -8.40 8.15 -23.20
CA VAL A 212 -9.29 9.31 -23.29
C VAL A 212 -9.32 9.85 -24.72
N GLY A 213 -8.17 10.01 -25.37
CA GLY A 213 -8.08 10.47 -26.75
C GLY A 213 -8.78 9.51 -27.74
N LEU A 214 -8.60 8.20 -27.56
CA LEU A 214 -9.28 7.17 -28.35
C LEU A 214 -10.80 7.18 -28.10
N ALA A 215 -11.25 7.33 -26.84
CA ALA A 215 -12.68 7.40 -26.51
C ALA A 215 -13.39 8.55 -27.19
N LEU A 216 -12.76 9.73 -27.26
CA LEU A 216 -13.27 10.89 -27.99
C LEU A 216 -13.39 10.62 -29.50
N GLY A 217 -12.49 9.82 -30.08
CA GLY A 217 -12.57 9.38 -31.48
C GLY A 217 -13.62 8.31 -31.71
N LEU A 218 -13.82 7.36 -30.78
CA LEU A 218 -14.80 6.27 -30.88
C LEU A 218 -16.24 6.78 -30.81
N ARG A 219 -16.51 7.80 -30.02
CA ARG A 219 -17.86 8.38 -29.88
C ARG A 219 -17.81 9.90 -30.03
N PRO A 220 -17.91 10.42 -31.25
CA PRO A 220 -18.03 11.85 -31.47
C PRO A 220 -19.20 12.45 -30.68
N GLY A 221 -18.96 13.57 -30.01
CA GLY A 221 -19.96 14.23 -29.16
C GLY A 221 -19.99 13.77 -27.70
N ILE A 222 -19.18 12.78 -27.30
CA ILE A 222 -18.98 12.49 -25.87
C ILE A 222 -18.19 13.63 -25.21
N GLU A 223 -18.66 14.07 -24.07
CA GLU A 223 -17.96 15.10 -23.29
C GLU A 223 -17.21 14.48 -22.13
N LEU A 224 -15.88 14.55 -22.19
CA LEU A 224 -14.97 14.05 -21.16
C LEU A 224 -14.06 15.18 -20.71
N SER A 225 -13.91 15.34 -19.40
CA SER A 225 -12.82 16.09 -18.79
C SER A 225 -12.02 15.23 -17.82
N VAL A 226 -10.75 15.54 -17.65
CA VAL A 226 -9.82 14.74 -16.85
C VAL A 226 -9.14 15.65 -15.84
N THR A 227 -9.19 15.27 -14.57
CA THR A 227 -8.37 15.88 -13.53
C THR A 227 -7.26 14.92 -13.12
N VAL A 228 -6.02 15.41 -13.11
CA VAL A 228 -4.84 14.66 -12.71
C VAL A 228 -4.31 15.23 -11.39
N ILE A 229 -4.30 14.40 -10.34
CA ILE A 229 -3.68 14.71 -9.05
C ILE A 229 -2.38 13.96 -8.93
N GLY A 230 -1.29 14.69 -8.71
CA GLY A 230 0.06 14.16 -8.60
C GLY A 230 1.05 14.91 -9.44
N ASP A 231 2.30 14.61 -9.23
CA ASP A 231 3.41 15.21 -10.00
C ASP A 231 4.63 14.28 -9.96
N SER A 232 5.71 14.70 -10.61
CA SER A 232 7.03 14.12 -10.47
C SER A 232 7.54 14.28 -9.02
N ASP A 233 8.27 13.29 -8.55
CA ASP A 233 8.99 13.36 -7.26
C ASP A 233 10.36 14.06 -7.38
N GLY A 234 10.63 14.71 -8.52
CA GLY A 234 11.92 15.36 -8.85
C GLY A 234 13.02 14.39 -9.28
N SER A 235 12.76 13.08 -9.30
CA SER A 235 13.69 12.11 -9.84
C SER A 235 13.73 12.14 -11.37
N LYS A 236 14.83 11.70 -11.97
CA LYS A 236 14.94 11.60 -13.44
C LYS A 236 13.82 10.72 -14.04
N ALA A 237 13.41 9.67 -13.33
CA ALA A 237 12.34 8.79 -13.78
C ALA A 237 10.98 9.49 -13.72
N GLY A 238 10.68 10.21 -12.62
CA GLY A 238 9.46 10.99 -12.46
C GLY A 238 9.35 12.11 -13.49
N GLU A 239 10.45 12.85 -13.75
CA GLU A 239 10.48 13.89 -14.79
C GLU A 239 10.27 13.30 -16.20
N LYS A 240 10.89 12.16 -16.50
CA LYS A 240 10.67 11.46 -17.77
C LYS A 240 9.19 11.06 -17.94
N GLU A 241 8.56 10.56 -16.87
CA GLU A 241 7.15 10.18 -16.92
C GLU A 241 6.24 11.40 -17.09
N LYS A 242 6.54 12.51 -16.43
CA LYS A 242 5.85 13.79 -16.63
C LYS A 242 5.89 14.24 -18.09
N GLN A 243 7.04 14.13 -18.75
CA GLN A 243 7.16 14.46 -20.19
C GLN A 243 6.32 13.50 -21.07
N ARG A 244 6.24 12.21 -20.73
CA ARG A 244 5.38 11.26 -21.44
C ARG A 244 3.90 11.64 -21.32
N ILE A 245 3.47 12.02 -20.10
CA ILE A 245 2.11 12.50 -19.83
C ILE A 245 1.79 13.73 -20.67
N LEU A 246 2.64 14.76 -20.64
CA LEU A 246 2.48 15.98 -21.42
C LEU A 246 2.47 15.70 -22.93
N GLY A 247 3.34 14.81 -23.42
CA GLY A 247 3.36 14.38 -24.82
C GLY A 247 2.05 13.71 -25.26
N LYS A 248 1.39 12.93 -24.38
CA LYS A 248 0.07 12.35 -24.69
C LYS A 248 -1.05 13.40 -24.71
N ILE A 249 -1.02 14.38 -23.83
CA ILE A 249 -1.94 15.52 -23.84
C ILE A 249 -1.84 16.26 -25.18
N GLU A 250 -0.62 16.52 -25.67
CA GLU A 250 -0.38 17.19 -26.94
C GLU A 250 -0.80 16.30 -28.11
N GLN A 251 -0.36 15.04 -28.16
CA GLN A 251 -0.66 14.07 -29.22
C GLN A 251 -2.16 13.93 -29.50
N TYR A 252 -2.98 13.87 -28.42
CA TYR A 252 -4.42 13.70 -28.52
C TYR A 252 -5.20 15.01 -28.41
N ARG A 253 -4.54 16.16 -28.41
CA ARG A 253 -5.14 17.50 -28.31
C ARG A 253 -6.07 17.66 -27.11
N LEU A 254 -5.62 17.24 -25.94
CA LEU A 254 -6.41 17.21 -24.70
C LEU A 254 -6.20 18.44 -23.80
N GLN A 255 -5.52 19.50 -24.26
CA GLN A 255 -5.13 20.66 -23.44
C GLN A 255 -6.32 21.31 -22.73
N GLU A 256 -7.45 21.46 -23.45
CA GLU A 256 -8.69 22.06 -22.90
C GLU A 256 -9.50 21.09 -22.04
N ARG A 257 -9.14 19.81 -22.00
CA ARG A 257 -9.86 18.74 -21.29
C ARG A 257 -9.13 18.19 -20.10
N VAL A 258 -7.81 18.43 -19.97
CA VAL A 258 -6.99 17.90 -18.90
C VAL A 258 -6.53 19.01 -17.96
N ARG A 259 -6.95 18.91 -16.71
CA ARG A 259 -6.52 19.80 -15.63
C ARG A 259 -5.53 19.08 -14.71
N MET A 260 -4.30 19.56 -14.66
CA MET A 260 -3.25 19.05 -13.78
C MET A 260 -3.19 19.88 -12.49
N LEU A 261 -3.40 19.25 -11.34
CA LEU A 261 -3.44 19.92 -10.03
C LEU A 261 -2.13 19.84 -9.23
N GLY A 262 -1.16 19.04 -9.72
CA GLY A 262 0.04 18.75 -8.92
C GLY A 262 -0.29 17.90 -7.67
N TYR A 263 0.65 17.82 -6.73
CA TYR A 263 0.38 17.18 -5.44
C TYR A 263 -0.65 17.97 -4.64
N GLN A 264 -1.62 17.27 -4.10
CA GLN A 264 -2.69 17.86 -3.30
C GLN A 264 -2.69 17.30 -1.87
N PRO A 265 -3.07 18.09 -0.86
CA PRO A 265 -3.36 17.58 0.47
C PRO A 265 -4.51 16.57 0.43
N ARG A 266 -4.55 15.65 1.42
CA ARG A 266 -5.60 14.61 1.51
C ARG A 266 -7.02 15.19 1.43
N ALA A 267 -7.30 16.29 2.14
CA ALA A 267 -8.62 16.91 2.11
C ALA A 267 -9.04 17.34 0.70
N ALA A 268 -8.14 17.93 -0.07
CA ALA A 268 -8.41 18.31 -1.45
C ALA A 268 -8.59 17.07 -2.35
N PHE A 269 -7.81 16.01 -2.14
CA PHE A 269 -8.03 14.75 -2.87
C PHE A 269 -9.42 14.16 -2.58
N VAL A 270 -9.83 14.11 -1.31
CA VAL A 270 -11.15 13.61 -0.90
C VAL A 270 -12.27 14.44 -1.52
N GLU A 271 -12.11 15.77 -1.58
CA GLU A 271 -13.07 16.65 -2.28
C GLU A 271 -13.20 16.28 -3.76
N GLN A 272 -12.08 16.02 -4.45
CA GLN A 272 -12.10 15.62 -5.86
C GLN A 272 -12.79 14.27 -6.08
N LEU A 273 -12.82 13.37 -5.10
CA LEU A 273 -13.62 12.14 -5.22
C LEU A 273 -15.12 12.42 -5.45
N TYR A 274 -15.65 13.53 -4.93
CA TYR A 274 -17.07 13.89 -5.07
C TYR A 274 -17.37 14.76 -6.29
N LEU A 275 -16.36 15.37 -6.88
CA LEU A 275 -16.49 16.21 -8.06
C LEU A 275 -16.40 15.42 -9.38
N HIS A 276 -16.03 14.13 -9.31
CA HIS A 276 -15.78 13.28 -10.47
C HIS A 276 -16.72 12.06 -10.52
N ASP A 277 -16.82 11.47 -11.70
CA ASP A 277 -17.78 10.41 -12.04
C ASP A 277 -17.12 9.04 -12.19
N VAL A 278 -15.86 9.00 -12.64
CA VAL A 278 -15.09 7.77 -12.90
C VAL A 278 -13.67 7.94 -12.38
N PHE A 279 -13.18 6.96 -11.66
CA PHE A 279 -11.77 6.86 -11.30
C PHE A 279 -11.04 5.98 -12.31
N LEU A 280 -10.01 6.53 -12.97
CA LEU A 280 -9.23 5.80 -13.97
C LEU A 280 -7.83 5.50 -13.40
N SER A 281 -7.48 4.21 -13.29
CA SER A 281 -6.22 3.75 -12.72
C SER A 281 -5.61 2.59 -13.53
N PRO A 282 -5.06 2.87 -14.72
CA PRO A 282 -4.54 1.86 -15.63
C PRO A 282 -3.11 1.45 -15.25
N SER A 283 -2.93 0.94 -14.02
CA SER A 283 -1.62 0.52 -13.53
C SER A 283 -1.02 -0.58 -14.38
N VAL A 284 0.30 -0.54 -14.54
CA VAL A 284 1.08 -1.49 -15.35
C VAL A 284 2.34 -1.93 -14.61
N THR A 285 2.91 -3.04 -15.01
CA THR A 285 4.27 -3.40 -14.62
C THR A 285 5.27 -2.51 -15.36
N ALA A 286 5.99 -1.66 -14.65
CA ALA A 286 6.98 -0.76 -15.22
C ALA A 286 8.14 -1.52 -15.88
N SER A 287 8.85 -0.88 -16.81
CA SER A 287 10.04 -1.44 -17.49
C SER A 287 11.15 -1.88 -16.52
N SER A 288 11.24 -1.23 -15.35
CA SER A 288 12.12 -1.63 -14.25
C SER A 288 11.64 -2.88 -13.49
N GLY A 289 10.38 -3.30 -13.70
CA GLY A 289 9.67 -4.31 -12.92
C GLY A 289 9.04 -3.78 -11.64
N ASP A 290 9.02 -2.45 -11.42
CA ASP A 290 8.21 -1.84 -10.37
C ASP A 290 6.72 -2.02 -10.71
N ASN A 291 5.94 -2.34 -9.69
CA ASN A 291 4.50 -2.55 -9.79
C ASN A 291 3.80 -2.03 -8.53
N GLU A 292 2.49 -2.11 -8.47
CA GLU A 292 1.74 -1.63 -7.30
C GLU A 292 1.97 -2.53 -6.07
N GLY A 293 2.31 -3.78 -6.28
CA GLY A 293 2.33 -4.80 -5.23
C GLY A 293 0.92 -5.23 -4.89
N GLY A 294 0.26 -4.52 -4.00
CA GLY A 294 -1.15 -4.65 -3.69
C GLY A 294 -2.06 -3.84 -4.64
N ALA A 295 -3.20 -3.42 -4.14
CA ALA A 295 -4.06 -2.47 -4.84
C ALA A 295 -3.81 -1.04 -4.33
N PRO A 296 -3.74 -0.03 -5.23
CA PRO A 296 -3.58 1.35 -4.81
C PRO A 296 -4.66 1.81 -3.83
N VAL A 297 -4.26 2.46 -2.74
CA VAL A 297 -5.20 3.01 -1.74
C VAL A 297 -6.19 3.99 -2.38
N SER A 298 -5.77 4.75 -3.40
CA SER A 298 -6.66 5.65 -4.15
C SER A 298 -7.81 4.94 -4.86
N ILE A 299 -7.63 3.69 -5.30
CA ILE A 299 -8.73 2.85 -5.83
C ILE A 299 -9.73 2.51 -4.72
N ILE A 300 -9.23 2.15 -3.53
CA ILE A 300 -10.08 1.83 -2.37
C ILE A 300 -10.92 3.06 -1.98
N GLU A 301 -10.27 4.23 -1.92
CA GLU A 301 -10.94 5.50 -1.58
C GLU A 301 -11.96 5.93 -2.65
N ALA A 302 -11.64 5.76 -3.94
CA ALA A 302 -12.58 6.02 -5.03
C ALA A 302 -13.80 5.10 -4.94
N ALA A 303 -13.62 3.80 -4.78
CA ALA A 303 -14.71 2.84 -4.62
C ALA A 303 -15.53 3.12 -3.34
N ALA A 304 -14.87 3.50 -2.23
CA ALA A 304 -15.54 3.91 -0.99
C ALA A 304 -16.46 5.11 -1.19
N SER A 305 -16.04 6.09 -2.01
CA SER A 305 -16.83 7.28 -2.32
C SER A 305 -18.06 7.01 -3.18
N GLY A 306 -18.21 5.81 -3.73
CA GLY A 306 -19.26 5.43 -4.68
C GLY A 306 -18.92 5.75 -6.14
N MET A 307 -17.66 5.95 -6.47
CA MET A 307 -17.17 6.17 -7.82
C MET A 307 -16.80 4.84 -8.48
N PRO A 308 -17.33 4.48 -9.64
CA PRO A 308 -16.89 3.32 -10.40
C PRO A 308 -15.44 3.46 -10.81
N VAL A 309 -14.72 2.36 -10.80
CA VAL A 309 -13.30 2.33 -11.15
C VAL A 309 -13.08 1.64 -12.49
N LEU A 310 -12.36 2.30 -13.39
CA LEU A 310 -11.81 1.69 -14.59
C LEU A 310 -10.32 1.46 -14.38
N ALA A 311 -9.90 0.20 -14.40
CA ALA A 311 -8.52 -0.17 -14.07
C ALA A 311 -8.01 -1.33 -14.93
N THR A 312 -6.81 -1.78 -14.65
CA THR A 312 -6.19 -2.96 -15.28
C THR A 312 -6.19 -4.16 -14.34
N THR A 313 -6.03 -5.36 -14.91
CA THR A 313 -5.84 -6.62 -14.17
C THR A 313 -4.45 -6.70 -13.53
N HIS A 314 -3.99 -5.59 -12.95
CA HIS A 314 -2.66 -5.44 -12.38
C HIS A 314 -2.64 -5.81 -10.89
N CYS A 315 -1.68 -6.65 -10.49
CA CYS A 315 -1.45 -7.04 -9.08
C CYS A 315 -2.76 -7.46 -8.37
N ASP A 316 -3.07 -6.85 -7.21
CA ASP A 316 -4.26 -7.15 -6.41
C ASP A 316 -5.46 -6.24 -6.70
N ILE A 317 -5.43 -5.42 -7.76
CA ILE A 317 -6.56 -4.58 -8.19
C ILE A 317 -7.84 -5.40 -8.38
N PRO A 318 -7.82 -6.63 -8.98
CA PRO A 318 -9.00 -7.49 -9.08
C PRO A 318 -9.66 -7.88 -7.74
N GLY A 319 -8.99 -7.67 -6.62
CA GLY A 319 -9.55 -7.84 -5.27
C GLY A 319 -10.52 -6.75 -4.83
N ILE A 320 -10.52 -5.60 -5.52
CA ILE A 320 -11.37 -4.42 -5.27
C ILE A 320 -12.28 -4.14 -6.45
N VAL A 321 -11.75 -4.13 -7.65
CA VAL A 321 -12.49 -3.91 -8.89
C VAL A 321 -12.92 -5.27 -9.43
N ILE A 322 -14.21 -5.54 -9.37
CA ILE A 322 -14.83 -6.74 -9.96
C ILE A 322 -15.40 -6.34 -11.32
N ASP A 323 -14.86 -6.91 -12.40
CA ASP A 323 -15.21 -6.56 -13.76
C ASP A 323 -16.71 -6.69 -14.01
N GLY A 324 -17.32 -5.63 -14.60
CA GLY A 324 -18.75 -5.52 -14.84
C GLY A 324 -19.63 -5.34 -13.59
N THR A 325 -19.06 -5.36 -12.38
CA THR A 325 -19.82 -5.26 -11.11
C THR A 325 -19.50 -4.00 -10.31
N THR A 326 -18.21 -3.72 -10.03
CA THR A 326 -17.80 -2.54 -9.28
C THR A 326 -17.05 -1.52 -10.14
N GLY A 327 -16.88 -1.83 -11.39
CA GLY A 327 -16.15 -1.08 -12.41
C GLY A 327 -15.77 -1.98 -13.56
N TYR A 328 -14.74 -1.61 -14.30
CA TYR A 328 -14.22 -2.43 -15.39
C TYR A 328 -12.73 -2.70 -15.24
N LEU A 329 -12.32 -3.91 -15.66
CA LEU A 329 -10.94 -4.33 -15.74
C LEU A 329 -10.56 -4.65 -17.20
N VAL A 330 -9.37 -4.21 -17.59
CA VAL A 330 -8.77 -4.55 -18.89
C VAL A 330 -7.33 -5.04 -18.70
N PRO A 331 -6.71 -5.72 -19.66
CA PRO A 331 -5.29 -6.06 -19.60
C PRO A 331 -4.39 -4.82 -19.49
N GLU A 332 -3.21 -4.99 -18.87
CA GLU A 332 -2.18 -3.94 -18.81
C GLU A 332 -1.81 -3.45 -20.23
N GLY A 333 -1.76 -2.14 -20.45
CA GLY A 333 -1.40 -1.52 -21.72
C GLY A 333 -2.45 -1.61 -22.83
N ASP A 334 -3.61 -2.21 -22.57
CA ASP A 334 -4.70 -2.25 -23.57
C ASP A 334 -5.53 -0.95 -23.57
N THR A 335 -4.95 0.08 -24.17
CA THR A 335 -5.56 1.42 -24.25
C THR A 335 -6.85 1.45 -25.06
N LYS A 336 -7.04 0.51 -26.01
CA LYS A 336 -8.28 0.40 -26.80
C LYS A 336 -9.44 -0.08 -25.95
N SER A 337 -9.25 -1.19 -25.23
CA SER A 337 -10.27 -1.68 -24.30
C SER A 337 -10.55 -0.67 -23.18
N LEU A 338 -9.53 0.05 -22.66
CA LEU A 338 -9.75 1.16 -21.74
C LEU A 338 -10.67 2.23 -22.33
N ALA A 339 -10.45 2.62 -23.59
CA ALA A 339 -11.26 3.62 -24.29
C ALA A 339 -12.73 3.14 -24.46
N GLU A 340 -12.93 1.90 -24.87
CA GLU A 340 -14.27 1.30 -25.03
C GLU A 340 -15.03 1.25 -23.70
N ARG A 341 -14.37 0.83 -22.61
CA ARG A 341 -14.97 0.81 -21.27
C ARG A 341 -15.23 2.21 -20.73
N LEU A 342 -14.37 3.18 -21.04
CA LEU A 342 -14.60 4.58 -20.69
C LEU A 342 -15.84 5.14 -21.42
N VAL A 343 -16.01 4.84 -22.72
CA VAL A 343 -17.21 5.17 -23.48
C VAL A 343 -18.46 4.51 -22.87
N SER A 344 -18.36 3.24 -22.47
CA SER A 344 -19.47 2.53 -21.80
C SER A 344 -19.89 3.24 -20.50
N LEU A 345 -18.92 3.54 -19.62
CA LEU A 345 -19.20 4.26 -18.37
C LEU A 345 -19.76 5.67 -18.62
N ALA A 346 -19.25 6.37 -19.62
CA ALA A 346 -19.72 7.72 -19.93
C ALA A 346 -21.14 7.73 -20.48
N SER A 347 -21.53 6.66 -21.18
CA SER A 347 -22.83 6.54 -21.84
C SER A 347 -23.95 6.01 -20.95
N ASP A 348 -23.61 5.38 -19.81
CA ASP A 348 -24.58 4.74 -18.93
C ASP A 348 -24.48 5.28 -17.49
N PRO A 349 -25.27 6.31 -17.15
CA PRO A 349 -25.34 6.83 -15.78
C PRO A 349 -25.81 5.79 -14.75
N SER A 350 -26.71 4.87 -15.17
CA SER A 350 -27.26 3.86 -14.26
C SER A 350 -26.19 2.85 -13.86
N ALA A 351 -25.38 2.40 -14.83
CA ALA A 351 -24.25 1.53 -14.55
C ALA A 351 -23.24 2.19 -13.59
N ARG A 352 -22.95 3.49 -13.75
CA ARG A 352 -22.07 4.21 -12.81
C ARG A 352 -22.60 4.18 -11.38
N VAL A 353 -23.91 4.41 -11.19
CA VAL A 353 -24.55 4.39 -9.86
C VAL A 353 -24.48 2.98 -9.25
N GLU A 354 -24.83 1.96 -10.03
CA GLU A 354 -24.85 0.58 -9.56
C GLU A 354 -23.42 0.09 -9.20
N MET A 355 -22.47 0.27 -10.11
CA MET A 355 -21.07 -0.11 -9.88
C MET A 355 -20.47 0.60 -8.66
N GLY A 356 -20.75 1.89 -8.50
CA GLY A 356 -20.33 2.65 -7.34
C GLY A 356 -20.91 2.12 -6.02
N ALA A 357 -22.20 1.73 -6.03
CA ALA A 357 -22.84 1.13 -4.86
C ALA A 357 -22.23 -0.24 -4.50
N GLN A 358 -21.96 -1.08 -5.49
CA GLN A 358 -21.31 -2.38 -5.27
C GLN A 358 -19.84 -2.19 -4.83
N GLY A 359 -19.11 -1.22 -5.41
CA GLY A 359 -17.76 -0.87 -5.00
C GLY A 359 -17.69 -0.49 -3.52
N ARG A 360 -18.61 0.36 -3.06
CA ARG A 360 -18.73 0.73 -1.64
C ARG A 360 -18.92 -0.50 -0.74
N LYS A 361 -19.79 -1.43 -1.08
CA LYS A 361 -20.03 -2.66 -0.31
C LYS A 361 -18.76 -3.52 -0.19
N ILE A 362 -17.99 -3.66 -1.28
CA ILE A 362 -16.72 -4.40 -1.25
C ILE A 362 -15.74 -3.75 -0.28
N VAL A 363 -15.66 -2.41 -0.29
CA VAL A 363 -14.76 -1.68 0.59
C VAL A 363 -15.19 -1.82 2.07
N GLU A 364 -16.48 -1.67 2.37
CA GLU A 364 -17.01 -1.89 3.72
C GLU A 364 -16.70 -3.29 4.27
N GLN A 365 -16.81 -4.31 3.43
CA GLN A 365 -16.57 -5.70 3.82
C GLN A 365 -15.09 -6.07 3.99
N ARG A 366 -14.18 -5.39 3.27
CA ARG A 366 -12.80 -5.89 3.13
C ARG A 366 -11.72 -4.87 3.43
N PHE A 367 -12.06 -3.57 3.49
CA PHE A 367 -11.06 -2.50 3.55
C PHE A 367 -11.40 -1.42 4.59
N ASP A 368 -12.31 -1.68 5.53
CA ASP A 368 -12.51 -0.81 6.68
C ASP A 368 -11.30 -0.91 7.61
N ALA A 369 -10.70 0.23 7.96
CA ALA A 369 -9.51 0.30 8.80
C ALA A 369 -9.74 -0.31 10.19
N ARG A 370 -10.96 -0.19 10.75
CA ARG A 370 -11.31 -0.75 12.04
C ARG A 370 -11.36 -2.28 12.00
N GLU A 371 -12.03 -2.83 10.98
CA GLU A 371 -12.10 -4.29 10.78
C GLU A 371 -10.73 -4.89 10.48
N GLN A 372 -9.91 -4.19 9.68
CA GLN A 372 -8.53 -4.60 9.43
C GLN A 372 -7.66 -4.50 10.69
N GLY A 373 -7.95 -3.54 11.57
CA GLY A 373 -7.34 -3.44 12.90
C GLY A 373 -7.68 -4.64 13.78
N VAL A 374 -8.95 -5.04 13.86
CA VAL A 374 -9.39 -6.24 14.60
C VAL A 374 -8.70 -7.50 14.07
N ALA A 375 -8.60 -7.65 12.74
CA ALA A 375 -7.87 -8.76 12.12
C ALA A 375 -6.39 -8.76 12.50
N LEU A 376 -5.75 -7.58 12.50
CA LEU A 376 -4.35 -7.43 12.87
C LEU A 376 -4.12 -7.74 14.37
N GLU A 377 -5.04 -7.35 15.25
CA GLU A 377 -4.99 -7.72 16.66
C GLU A 377 -5.09 -9.25 16.88
N ALA A 378 -5.96 -9.93 16.14
CA ALA A 378 -6.06 -11.38 16.19
C ALA A 378 -4.75 -12.05 15.75
N ILE A 379 -4.09 -11.51 14.71
CA ILE A 379 -2.77 -11.94 14.27
C ILE A 379 -1.75 -11.78 15.41
N TYR A 380 -1.68 -10.61 16.04
CA TYR A 380 -0.74 -10.39 17.13
C TYR A 380 -0.97 -11.36 18.30
N ARG A 381 -2.22 -11.57 18.72
CA ARG A 381 -2.56 -12.52 19.79
C ARG A 381 -2.08 -13.93 19.45
N SER A 382 -2.37 -14.43 18.25
CA SER A 382 -1.95 -15.76 17.81
C SER A 382 -0.42 -15.94 17.84
N GLN A 383 0.32 -14.87 17.47
CA GLN A 383 1.80 -14.91 17.49
C GLN A 383 2.36 -14.86 18.92
N ILE A 384 1.72 -14.15 19.85
CA ILE A 384 2.09 -14.11 21.27
C ILE A 384 1.88 -15.50 21.89
N ASP A 385 0.72 -16.11 21.70
CA ASP A 385 0.39 -17.42 22.26
C ASP A 385 1.33 -18.51 21.71
N GLY A 386 1.55 -18.52 20.40
CA GLY A 386 2.51 -19.44 19.77
C GLY A 386 3.96 -19.24 20.23
N SER A 387 4.35 -18.02 20.63
CA SER A 387 5.68 -17.75 21.17
C SER A 387 5.82 -18.20 22.64
N ARG A 388 4.76 -18.11 23.44
CA ARG A 388 4.70 -18.56 24.84
C ARG A 388 4.74 -20.07 24.93
N GLY A 389 3.98 -20.79 24.11
CA GLY A 389 4.01 -22.25 24.05
C GLY A 389 5.37 -22.84 23.68
N ARG A 390 6.19 -22.05 22.93
CA ARG A 390 7.59 -22.44 22.62
C ARG A 390 8.59 -22.15 23.77
N ARG A 391 8.18 -21.41 24.80
CA ARG A 391 9.04 -21.06 25.96
C ARG A 391 8.88 -22.01 27.15
N GLU A 392 7.80 -22.79 27.24
CA GLU A 392 7.67 -23.82 28.24
C GLU A 392 8.59 -25.00 27.88
N PRO A 393 9.64 -25.29 28.66
CA PRO A 393 10.41 -26.52 28.46
C PRO A 393 9.45 -27.68 28.73
N ALA A 394 9.40 -28.65 27.82
CA ALA A 394 8.79 -29.92 28.13
C ALA A 394 9.40 -30.41 29.46
N HIS A 395 8.60 -30.43 30.52
CA HIS A 395 8.94 -31.15 31.74
C HIS A 395 9.12 -32.61 31.33
N VAL A 396 10.36 -33.00 31.07
CA VAL A 396 10.72 -34.42 31.03
C VAL A 396 10.58 -34.90 32.48
N GLU A 397 9.44 -35.50 32.78
CA GLU A 397 9.32 -36.40 33.92
C GLU A 397 10.39 -37.48 33.74
N ARG A 398 11.46 -37.33 34.48
CA ARG A 398 12.37 -38.44 34.70
C ARG A 398 11.55 -39.47 35.49
N ALA A 399 11.09 -40.51 34.80
CA ALA A 399 10.64 -41.71 35.45
C ALA A 399 11.80 -42.19 36.37
N GLU A 400 11.62 -42.03 37.66
CA GLU A 400 12.41 -42.70 38.65
C GLU A 400 12.18 -44.20 38.49
N ASN A 401 13.23 -44.92 38.20
CA ASN A 401 13.26 -46.36 38.12
C ASN A 401 13.37 -46.88 39.57
N PRO A 402 12.35 -47.58 40.14
CA PRO A 402 12.52 -48.24 41.43
C PRO A 402 13.27 -49.55 41.18
N LEU A 403 14.29 -49.78 42.00
CA LEU A 403 15.00 -51.02 42.17
C LEU A 403 14.08 -52.21 42.44
#